data_db6e49253e4afa5420b6c49c353b1a36
#
_entry.id   db6e49253e4afa5420b6c49c353b1a36
#
_cell.length_a   1.000
_cell.length_b   1.000
_cell.length_c   1.000
_cell.angle_alpha   90.00
_cell.angle_beta   90.00
_cell.angle_gamma   90.00
#
_symmetry.space_group_name_H-M   'P 1'
#
loop_
_entity.id
_entity.type
_entity.pdbx_description
1 polymer ?
#
loop_
_entity_poly.entity_id
_entity_poly.type
_entity_poly.pdbx_seq_one_letter_code
_entity_poly.pdbx_strand_id
1 'polypeptide(L)'
;HDVDGDGRRMVEYYRGFLLGCEELKQTGMNIDIHTWNVNIDANIADILKDPAAGQCNIIFGPLYSHQVRGLAEFCKARDIKLVIPFSIDGDDVARFGQIFQVWESPDKLNNSTIDAFQKRFSDSHPVFIDCNDKESKKGVFTFALRNRLANTNIPYTITNLNTSEEMFAKSFSRIKRNVVVLNSGTSPSLTVAIAKLNSLKNSDPSIKISLFGYTEWLMFADDKLEDFFRLDTYVPSNFYFNAIDSKTRSLEQSYARWFNEPMQYALPRFGITGYDHAQFFLHGYDKHGKKFRGTKGQSTYVPLQNPLQFKQVSTAGMQNEFFHLIHYSSQGNIESIAY
;
A
#
# COMPACT_ATOMS: atom_id res chain seq x y z
N HIS A 1 12.03 -1.32 -28.15
CA HIS A 1 10.68 -0.82 -27.90
C HIS A 1 10.69 -0.13 -26.55
N ASP A 2 10.53 1.19 -26.54
CA ASP A 2 10.36 1.95 -25.31
C ASP A 2 8.99 1.57 -24.71
N VAL A 3 9.04 0.68 -23.74
CA VAL A 3 7.89 0.36 -22.90
C VAL A 3 7.72 1.55 -21.97
N ASP A 4 6.54 2.15 -21.91
CA ASP A 4 6.24 3.25 -20.98
C ASP A 4 6.43 2.84 -19.51
N GLY A 5 6.35 3.78 -18.59
CA GLY A 5 6.59 3.51 -17.17
C GLY A 5 5.66 2.45 -16.59
N ASP A 6 4.40 2.42 -17.00
CA ASP A 6 3.41 1.44 -16.53
C ASP A 6 3.67 0.07 -17.15
N GLY A 7 4.02 0.01 -18.43
CA GLY A 7 4.41 -1.23 -19.08
C GLY A 7 5.63 -1.89 -18.43
N ARG A 8 6.64 -1.09 -18.04
CA ARG A 8 7.82 -1.61 -17.31
C ARG A 8 7.44 -2.21 -15.96
N ARG A 9 6.56 -1.56 -15.20
CA ARG A 9 6.05 -2.06 -13.92
C ARG A 9 5.32 -3.39 -14.10
N MET A 10 4.52 -3.51 -15.16
CA MET A 10 3.77 -4.74 -15.44
C MET A 10 4.67 -5.89 -15.88
N VAL A 11 5.70 -5.62 -16.68
CA VAL A 11 6.72 -6.62 -17.03
C VAL A 11 7.45 -7.10 -15.77
N GLU A 12 7.82 -6.19 -14.87
CA GLU A 12 8.46 -6.55 -13.62
C GLU A 12 7.53 -7.37 -12.71
N TYR A 13 6.26 -6.98 -12.58
CA TYR A 13 5.25 -7.77 -11.88
C TYR A 13 5.14 -9.19 -12.43
N TYR A 14 5.01 -9.32 -13.75
CA TYR A 14 4.91 -10.61 -14.42
C TYR A 14 6.14 -11.49 -14.19
N ARG A 15 7.34 -10.91 -14.29
CA ARG A 15 8.60 -11.62 -14.02
C ARG A 15 8.68 -12.11 -12.57
N GLY A 16 8.30 -11.30 -11.62
CA GLY A 16 8.20 -11.70 -10.22
C GLY A 16 7.19 -12.84 -10.01
N PHE A 17 6.04 -12.74 -10.67
CA PHE A 17 5.04 -13.80 -10.67
C PHE A 17 5.59 -15.13 -11.22
N LEU A 18 6.35 -15.10 -12.32
CA LEU A 18 7.01 -16.28 -12.87
C LEU A 18 8.00 -16.93 -11.91
N LEU A 19 8.78 -16.11 -11.16
CA LEU A 19 9.69 -16.63 -10.13
C LEU A 19 8.93 -17.32 -9.00
N GLY A 20 7.78 -16.76 -8.59
CA GLY A 20 6.89 -17.40 -7.62
C GLY A 20 6.33 -18.73 -8.13
N CYS A 21 5.92 -18.80 -9.38
CA CYS A 21 5.46 -20.04 -10.01
C CYS A 21 6.58 -21.10 -10.09
N GLU A 22 7.79 -20.69 -10.44
CA GLU A 22 8.94 -21.61 -10.52
C GLU A 22 9.25 -22.25 -9.17
N GLU A 23 9.22 -21.46 -8.09
CA GLU A 23 9.42 -21.99 -6.74
C GLU A 23 8.31 -22.98 -6.34
N LEU A 24 7.05 -22.66 -6.67
CA LEU A 24 5.92 -23.56 -6.41
C LEU A 24 6.01 -24.86 -7.20
N LYS A 25 6.49 -24.83 -8.45
CA LYS A 25 6.76 -26.03 -9.24
C LYS A 25 7.78 -26.94 -8.58
N GLN A 26 8.81 -26.38 -7.95
CA GLN A 26 9.80 -27.16 -7.20
C GLN A 26 9.20 -27.91 -5.99
N THR A 27 8.06 -27.44 -5.48
CA THR A 27 7.30 -28.16 -4.45
C THR A 27 6.37 -29.26 -5.00
N GLY A 28 6.32 -29.43 -6.33
CA GLY A 28 5.50 -30.43 -7.01
C GLY A 28 4.16 -29.89 -7.55
N MET A 29 3.91 -28.58 -7.47
CA MET A 29 2.70 -27.98 -8.04
C MET A 29 2.76 -27.94 -9.56
N ASN A 30 1.68 -28.37 -10.23
CA ASN A 30 1.52 -28.22 -11.68
C ASN A 30 0.85 -26.88 -11.99
N ILE A 31 1.51 -26.04 -12.77
CA ILE A 31 1.02 -24.70 -13.11
C ILE A 31 1.14 -24.51 -14.62
N ASP A 32 0.00 -24.28 -15.27
CA ASP A 32 -0.07 -23.80 -16.65
C ASP A 32 -0.29 -22.29 -16.66
N ILE A 33 0.56 -21.56 -17.38
CA ILE A 33 0.52 -20.10 -17.42
C ILE A 33 0.14 -19.66 -18.82
N HIS A 34 -0.97 -18.93 -18.92
CA HIS A 34 -1.40 -18.24 -20.13
C HIS A 34 -1.26 -16.74 -19.91
N THR A 35 -0.73 -16.04 -20.92
CA THR A 35 -0.45 -14.60 -20.80
C THR A 35 -1.01 -13.86 -22.00
N TRP A 36 -1.75 -12.78 -21.74
CA TRP A 36 -2.31 -11.90 -22.75
C TRP A 36 -1.77 -10.49 -22.58
N ASN A 37 -1.32 -9.89 -23.67
CA ASN A 37 -1.01 -8.47 -23.68
C ASN A 37 -2.30 -7.67 -23.94
N VAL A 38 -2.72 -6.90 -22.94
CA VAL A 38 -3.98 -6.15 -22.98
C VAL A 38 -3.69 -4.67 -22.82
N ASN A 39 -3.80 -3.93 -23.91
CA ASN A 39 -3.60 -2.48 -23.92
C ASN A 39 -4.80 -1.75 -23.30
N ILE A 40 -4.60 -0.47 -22.95
CA ILE A 40 -5.65 0.37 -22.35
C ILE A 40 -6.90 0.44 -23.25
N ASP A 41 -6.73 0.54 -24.55
CA ASP A 41 -7.83 0.65 -25.53
C ASP A 41 -8.38 -0.72 -25.99
N ALA A 42 -7.82 -1.82 -25.48
CA ALA A 42 -8.24 -3.16 -25.88
C ALA A 42 -9.65 -3.48 -25.35
N ASN A 43 -10.48 -4.04 -26.21
CA ASN A 43 -11.73 -4.62 -25.79
C ASN A 43 -11.48 -5.97 -25.12
N ILE A 44 -11.71 -6.06 -23.83
CA ILE A 44 -11.49 -7.30 -23.07
C ILE A 44 -12.26 -8.48 -23.66
N ALA A 45 -13.43 -8.25 -24.27
CA ALA A 45 -14.22 -9.30 -24.89
C ALA A 45 -13.49 -10.04 -26.03
N ASP A 46 -12.56 -9.37 -26.71
CA ASP A 46 -11.78 -10.00 -27.77
C ASP A 46 -10.73 -10.98 -27.21
N ILE A 47 -10.10 -10.62 -26.10
CA ILE A 47 -9.19 -11.50 -25.37
C ILE A 47 -9.92 -12.74 -24.83
N LEU A 48 -11.15 -12.56 -24.34
CA LEU A 48 -11.96 -13.62 -23.77
C LEU A 48 -12.54 -14.62 -24.81
N LYS A 49 -12.33 -14.38 -26.11
CA LYS A 49 -12.61 -15.36 -27.18
C LYS A 49 -11.58 -16.49 -27.21
N ASP A 50 -10.40 -16.28 -26.62
CA ASP A 50 -9.39 -17.34 -26.52
C ASP A 50 -9.91 -18.47 -25.62
N PRO A 51 -10.00 -19.71 -26.13
CA PRO A 51 -10.47 -20.84 -25.33
C PRO A 51 -9.68 -21.07 -24.04
N ALA A 52 -8.38 -20.73 -24.04
CA ALA A 52 -7.50 -20.89 -22.89
C ALA A 52 -7.98 -20.02 -21.69
N ALA A 53 -8.57 -18.84 -21.95
CA ALA A 53 -9.10 -18.00 -20.89
C ALA A 53 -10.21 -18.70 -20.08
N GLY A 54 -11.04 -19.49 -20.75
CA GLY A 54 -12.13 -20.24 -20.10
C GLY A 54 -11.66 -21.46 -19.30
N GLN A 55 -10.41 -21.89 -19.47
CA GLN A 55 -9.82 -23.04 -18.79
C GLN A 55 -9.02 -22.63 -17.54
N CYS A 56 -8.80 -21.33 -17.32
CA CYS A 56 -8.07 -20.85 -16.17
C CYS A 56 -8.82 -21.12 -14.86
N ASN A 57 -8.06 -21.41 -13.81
CA ASN A 57 -8.61 -21.48 -12.45
C ASN A 57 -8.64 -20.11 -11.77
N ILE A 58 -7.62 -19.31 -12.06
CA ILE A 58 -7.45 -17.95 -11.54
C ILE A 58 -6.96 -17.05 -12.69
N ILE A 59 -7.50 -15.86 -12.79
CA ILE A 59 -7.02 -14.80 -13.69
C ILE A 59 -6.53 -13.63 -12.86
N PHE A 60 -5.33 -13.11 -13.18
CA PHE A 60 -4.74 -11.91 -12.58
C PHE A 60 -4.83 -10.74 -13.55
N GLY A 61 -5.52 -9.71 -13.15
CA GLY A 61 -5.83 -8.54 -13.97
C GLY A 61 -7.30 -8.17 -13.87
N PRO A 62 -7.81 -7.25 -14.68
CA PRO A 62 -7.09 -6.41 -15.63
C PRO A 62 -6.37 -5.26 -14.91
N LEU A 63 -5.69 -4.39 -15.70
CA LEU A 63 -5.04 -3.20 -15.16
C LEU A 63 -5.93 -1.96 -15.23
N TYR A 64 -6.96 -1.98 -16.06
CA TYR A 64 -7.78 -0.80 -16.35
C TYR A 64 -9.21 -0.99 -15.87
N SER A 65 -9.76 0.01 -15.18
CA SER A 65 -11.07 -0.05 -14.52
C SER A 65 -12.22 -0.40 -15.46
N HIS A 66 -12.20 0.12 -16.69
CA HIS A 66 -13.26 -0.15 -17.67
C HIS A 66 -13.31 -1.59 -18.19
N GLN A 67 -12.24 -2.37 -18.00
CA GLN A 67 -12.16 -3.78 -18.39
C GLN A 67 -12.65 -4.74 -17.30
N VAL A 68 -12.77 -4.27 -16.05
CA VAL A 68 -13.06 -5.12 -14.88
C VAL A 68 -14.40 -5.81 -15.01
N ARG A 69 -15.44 -5.06 -15.33
CA ARG A 69 -16.82 -5.61 -15.37
C ARG A 69 -16.94 -6.76 -16.37
N GLY A 70 -16.48 -6.58 -17.60
CA GLY A 70 -16.54 -7.62 -18.62
C GLY A 70 -15.77 -8.87 -18.23
N LEU A 71 -14.59 -8.72 -17.63
CA LEU A 71 -13.79 -9.84 -17.14
C LEU A 71 -14.46 -10.51 -15.93
N ALA A 72 -15.04 -9.75 -15.02
CA ALA A 72 -15.74 -10.27 -13.84
C ALA A 72 -17.01 -11.09 -14.24
N GLU A 73 -17.78 -10.64 -15.23
CA GLU A 73 -18.91 -11.36 -15.79
C GLU A 73 -18.47 -12.70 -16.41
N PHE A 74 -17.38 -12.68 -17.20
CA PHE A 74 -16.78 -13.87 -17.77
C PHE A 74 -16.35 -14.88 -16.70
N CYS A 75 -15.64 -14.42 -15.68
CA CYS A 75 -15.18 -15.23 -14.55
C CYS A 75 -16.35 -15.81 -13.75
N LYS A 76 -17.41 -15.01 -13.54
CA LYS A 76 -18.62 -15.47 -12.85
C LYS A 76 -19.28 -16.61 -13.60
N ALA A 77 -19.45 -16.50 -14.91
CA ALA A 77 -20.08 -17.52 -15.74
C ALA A 77 -19.33 -18.88 -15.75
N ARG A 78 -18.03 -18.88 -15.41
CA ARG A 78 -17.14 -20.05 -15.47
C ARG A 78 -16.59 -20.48 -14.11
N ASP A 79 -16.99 -19.79 -13.04
CA ASP A 79 -16.49 -20.01 -11.68
C ASP A 79 -14.95 -19.90 -11.58
N ILE A 80 -14.39 -18.92 -12.30
CA ILE A 80 -12.97 -18.58 -12.28
C ILE A 80 -12.73 -17.49 -11.24
N LYS A 81 -11.68 -17.59 -10.43
CA LYS A 81 -11.28 -16.53 -9.50
C LYS A 81 -10.61 -15.39 -10.25
N LEU A 82 -10.95 -14.16 -9.89
CA LEU A 82 -10.40 -12.95 -10.50
C LEU A 82 -9.64 -12.14 -9.47
N VAL A 83 -8.33 -12.08 -9.60
CA VAL A 83 -7.47 -11.27 -8.75
C VAL A 83 -7.19 -9.94 -9.44
N ILE A 84 -7.64 -8.85 -8.84
CA ILE A 84 -7.32 -7.48 -9.29
C ILE A 84 -6.12 -7.01 -8.47
N PRO A 85 -4.92 -6.98 -9.07
CA PRO A 85 -3.67 -6.82 -8.31
C PRO A 85 -3.40 -5.39 -7.85
N PHE A 86 -4.03 -4.39 -8.47
CA PHE A 86 -3.78 -2.98 -8.21
C PHE A 86 -5.07 -2.22 -7.91
N SER A 87 -4.93 -0.91 -7.61
CA SER A 87 -6.09 -0.05 -7.39
C SER A 87 -6.86 0.16 -8.68
N ILE A 88 -8.17 0.00 -8.60
CA ILE A 88 -9.12 0.17 -9.70
C ILE A 88 -10.26 1.03 -9.18
N ASP A 89 -10.72 1.97 -10.00
CA ASP A 89 -11.92 2.74 -9.72
C ASP A 89 -13.16 1.87 -9.94
N GLY A 90 -14.06 1.87 -8.97
CA GLY A 90 -15.32 1.14 -9.05
C GLY A 90 -15.62 0.27 -7.84
N ASP A 91 -16.83 -0.29 -7.83
CA ASP A 91 -17.38 -1.09 -6.74
C ASP A 91 -17.67 -2.55 -7.15
N ASP A 92 -17.07 -3.02 -8.24
CA ASP A 92 -17.32 -4.36 -8.78
C ASP A 92 -17.01 -5.48 -7.78
N VAL A 93 -16.09 -5.27 -6.85
CA VAL A 93 -15.82 -6.20 -5.74
C VAL A 93 -17.06 -6.43 -4.87
N ALA A 94 -17.94 -5.44 -4.73
CA ALA A 94 -19.20 -5.58 -3.99
C ALA A 94 -20.32 -6.29 -4.77
N ARG A 95 -20.09 -6.56 -6.07
CA ARG A 95 -21.08 -7.14 -6.99
C ARG A 95 -20.73 -8.56 -7.46
N PHE A 96 -19.43 -8.87 -7.55
CA PHE A 96 -18.95 -10.13 -8.12
C PHE A 96 -18.16 -10.94 -7.09
N GLY A 97 -18.69 -12.11 -6.72
CA GLY A 97 -18.10 -12.99 -5.71
C GLY A 97 -16.77 -13.63 -6.11
N GLN A 98 -16.39 -13.56 -7.39
CA GLN A 98 -15.13 -14.08 -7.93
C GLN A 98 -13.96 -13.14 -7.71
N ILE A 99 -14.22 -11.84 -7.45
CA ILE A 99 -13.19 -10.81 -7.36
C ILE A 99 -12.44 -10.91 -6.02
N PHE A 100 -11.12 -10.84 -6.12
CA PHE A 100 -10.19 -10.55 -5.05
C PHE A 100 -9.53 -9.21 -5.36
N GLN A 101 -9.97 -8.14 -4.70
CA GLN A 101 -9.40 -6.81 -4.83
C GLN A 101 -8.23 -6.67 -3.87
N VAL A 102 -7.00 -6.54 -4.40
CA VAL A 102 -5.79 -6.51 -3.57
C VAL A 102 -5.57 -5.13 -2.95
N TRP A 103 -5.62 -4.08 -3.74
CA TRP A 103 -5.44 -2.73 -3.21
C TRP A 103 -6.77 -2.07 -2.86
N GLU A 104 -6.76 -1.32 -1.78
CA GLU A 104 -7.89 -0.48 -1.40
C GLU A 104 -7.98 0.76 -2.28
N SER A 105 -9.20 1.27 -2.45
CA SER A 105 -9.38 2.60 -3.03
C SER A 105 -8.73 3.67 -2.15
N PRO A 106 -8.32 4.83 -2.71
CA PRO A 106 -7.75 5.93 -1.94
C PRO A 106 -8.65 6.38 -0.78
N ASP A 107 -9.96 6.41 -0.98
CA ASP A 107 -10.92 6.80 0.07
C ASP A 107 -10.97 5.78 1.21
N LYS A 108 -10.93 4.49 0.89
CA LYS A 108 -10.89 3.44 1.89
C LYS A 108 -9.58 3.46 2.68
N LEU A 109 -8.45 3.65 2.00
CA LEU A 109 -7.14 3.80 2.63
C LEU A 109 -7.13 5.02 3.57
N ASN A 110 -7.70 6.16 3.15
CA ASN A 110 -7.84 7.33 3.99
C ASN A 110 -8.66 7.04 5.25
N ASN A 111 -9.79 6.34 5.13
CA ASN A 111 -10.62 5.98 6.28
C ASN A 111 -9.88 5.03 7.23
N SER A 112 -9.23 3.99 6.73
CA SER A 112 -8.40 3.07 7.54
C SER A 112 -7.27 3.82 8.26
N THR A 113 -6.65 4.80 7.58
CA THR A 113 -5.61 5.66 8.16
C THR A 113 -6.17 6.53 9.30
N ILE A 114 -7.35 7.12 9.11
CA ILE A 114 -8.01 7.94 10.15
C ILE A 114 -8.37 7.10 11.38
N ASP A 115 -8.90 5.89 11.16
CA ASP A 115 -9.27 4.97 12.25
C ASP A 115 -8.02 4.53 13.04
N ALA A 116 -6.93 4.21 12.35
CA ALA A 116 -5.65 3.86 12.96
C ALA A 116 -5.05 5.04 13.73
N PHE A 117 -5.10 6.25 13.16
CA PHE A 117 -4.67 7.48 13.83
C PHE A 117 -5.43 7.69 15.14
N GLN A 118 -6.76 7.65 15.08
CA GLN A 118 -7.61 7.87 16.26
C GLN A 118 -7.37 6.83 17.35
N LYS A 119 -7.24 5.54 16.97
CA LYS A 119 -6.97 4.46 17.91
C LYS A 119 -5.61 4.61 18.59
N ARG A 120 -4.58 5.01 17.83
CA ARG A 120 -3.22 5.09 18.37
C ARG A 120 -2.93 6.36 19.14
N PHE A 121 -3.52 7.47 18.73
CA PHE A 121 -3.19 8.80 19.23
C PHE A 121 -4.35 9.48 20.00
N SER A 122 -5.24 8.68 20.58
CA SER A 122 -6.42 9.17 21.32
C SER A 122 -6.07 10.13 22.48
N ASP A 123 -4.90 9.96 23.11
CA ASP A 123 -4.42 10.83 24.21
C ASP A 123 -3.30 11.79 23.78
N SER A 124 -3.20 12.08 22.50
CA SER A 124 -2.22 13.03 21.98
C SER A 124 -2.80 14.43 21.77
N HIS A 125 -1.94 15.34 21.32
CA HIS A 125 -2.31 16.66 20.83
C HIS A 125 -1.98 16.74 19.32
N PRO A 126 -2.96 16.56 18.43
CA PRO A 126 -2.74 16.69 16.99
C PRO A 126 -2.42 18.12 16.59
N VAL A 127 -1.39 18.30 15.78
CA VAL A 127 -0.96 19.58 15.22
C VAL A 127 -0.95 19.48 13.70
N PHE A 128 -1.81 20.24 13.04
CA PHE A 128 -1.86 20.31 11.58
C PHE A 128 -1.00 21.45 11.09
N ILE A 129 -0.10 21.17 10.14
CA ILE A 129 0.76 22.17 9.52
C ILE A 129 0.32 22.42 8.10
N ASP A 130 -0.05 23.66 7.81
CA ASP A 130 -0.26 24.15 6.46
C ASP A 130 1.11 24.43 5.80
N CYS A 131 1.41 23.69 4.76
CA CYS A 131 2.66 23.79 4.00
C CYS A 131 2.61 24.84 2.89
N ASN A 132 1.48 25.53 2.71
CA ASN A 132 1.21 26.48 1.61
C ASN A 132 1.37 25.83 0.20
N ASP A 133 1.18 24.52 0.11
CA ASP A 133 1.26 23.75 -1.12
C ASP A 133 -0.11 23.72 -1.81
N LYS A 134 -0.29 24.57 -2.83
CA LYS A 134 -1.55 24.71 -3.56
C LYS A 134 -1.88 23.52 -4.45
N GLU A 135 -0.87 22.74 -4.83
CA GLU A 135 -1.03 21.57 -5.69
C GLU A 135 -1.32 20.29 -4.90
N SER A 136 -1.17 20.35 -3.59
CA SER A 136 -1.37 19.18 -2.72
C SER A 136 -2.84 18.75 -2.65
N LYS A 137 -3.07 17.46 -2.84
CA LYS A 137 -4.38 16.82 -2.62
C LYS A 137 -4.57 16.30 -1.19
N LYS A 138 -3.58 16.48 -0.29
CA LYS A 138 -3.64 15.98 1.11
C LYS A 138 -4.60 16.78 1.98
N GLY A 139 -5.07 17.92 1.50
CA GLY A 139 -6.13 18.71 2.16
C GLY A 139 -7.40 17.89 2.41
N VAL A 140 -7.78 16.98 1.53
CA VAL A 140 -8.95 16.09 1.70
C VAL A 140 -8.76 15.19 2.93
N PHE A 141 -7.62 14.55 3.06
CA PHE A 141 -7.29 13.70 4.21
C PHE A 141 -7.26 14.49 5.52
N THR A 142 -6.53 15.61 5.55
CA THR A 142 -6.40 16.43 6.77
C THR A 142 -7.72 17.04 7.20
N PHE A 143 -8.58 17.41 6.25
CA PHE A 143 -9.94 17.88 6.57
C PHE A 143 -10.80 16.77 7.18
N ALA A 144 -10.80 15.57 6.59
CA ALA A 144 -11.55 14.41 7.09
C ALA A 144 -11.07 14.01 8.49
N LEU A 145 -9.75 13.99 8.72
CA LEU A 145 -9.17 13.70 10.04
C LEU A 145 -9.58 14.74 11.07
N ARG A 146 -9.50 16.04 10.76
CA ARG A 146 -9.94 17.12 11.68
C ARG A 146 -11.41 16.99 12.04
N ASN A 147 -12.28 16.69 11.07
CA ASN A 147 -13.70 16.46 11.33
C ASN A 147 -13.91 15.26 12.27
N ARG A 148 -13.18 14.17 12.08
CA ARG A 148 -13.25 13.02 12.97
C ARG A 148 -12.81 13.38 14.39
N LEU A 149 -11.72 14.12 14.54
CA LEU A 149 -11.22 14.58 15.85
C LEU A 149 -12.23 15.50 16.54
N ALA A 150 -12.82 16.45 15.82
CA ALA A 150 -13.85 17.34 16.36
C ALA A 150 -15.09 16.55 16.84
N ASN A 151 -15.55 15.58 16.06
CA ASN A 151 -16.70 14.74 16.42
C ASN A 151 -16.43 13.82 17.63
N THR A 152 -15.17 13.59 17.97
CA THR A 152 -14.76 12.78 19.13
C THR A 152 -14.20 13.62 20.27
N ASN A 153 -14.38 14.94 20.20
CA ASN A 153 -13.92 15.92 21.21
C ASN A 153 -12.42 15.86 21.51
N ILE A 154 -11.59 15.51 20.51
CA ILE A 154 -10.14 15.56 20.60
C ILE A 154 -9.68 16.94 20.11
N PRO A 155 -9.16 17.82 20.99
CA PRO A 155 -8.70 19.14 20.60
C PRO A 155 -7.43 19.05 19.75
N TYR A 156 -7.32 19.90 18.73
CA TYR A 156 -6.16 20.01 17.87
C TYR A 156 -5.80 21.47 17.59
N THR A 157 -4.60 21.71 17.12
CA THR A 157 -4.15 23.04 16.67
C THR A 157 -3.80 23.03 15.19
N ILE A 158 -3.84 24.21 14.58
CA ILE A 158 -3.41 24.43 13.19
C ILE A 158 -2.34 25.51 13.20
N THR A 159 -1.25 25.28 12.50
CA THR A 159 -0.18 26.25 12.28
C THR A 159 0.27 26.23 10.82
N ASN A 160 1.26 27.05 10.50
CA ASN A 160 1.72 27.23 9.11
C ASN A 160 3.26 27.30 9.08
N LEU A 161 3.87 26.79 8.02
CA LEU A 161 5.34 26.81 7.87
C LEU A 161 5.93 28.22 7.82
N ASN A 162 5.17 29.21 7.36
CA ASN A 162 5.62 30.62 7.29
C ASN A 162 5.42 31.40 8.61
N THR A 163 4.84 30.78 9.63
CA THR A 163 4.66 31.40 10.95
C THR A 163 6.01 31.62 11.64
N SER A 164 6.14 32.68 12.43
CA SER A 164 7.35 32.90 13.24
C SER A 164 7.60 31.72 14.20
N GLU A 165 8.85 31.52 14.61
CA GLU A 165 9.19 30.40 15.51
C GLU A 165 8.40 30.46 16.84
N GLU A 166 8.22 31.66 17.40
CA GLU A 166 7.45 31.84 18.61
C GLU A 166 5.97 31.41 18.46
N MET A 167 5.33 31.86 17.38
CA MET A 167 3.93 31.49 17.09
C MET A 167 3.80 30.01 16.73
N PHE A 168 4.78 29.46 16.04
CA PHE A 168 4.85 28.04 15.74
C PHE A 168 4.90 27.20 17.02
N ALA A 169 5.79 27.55 17.95
CA ALA A 169 5.95 26.87 19.24
C ALA A 169 4.68 26.90 20.11
N LYS A 170 3.89 27.98 20.05
CA LYS A 170 2.61 28.09 20.77
C LYS A 170 1.57 27.05 20.32
N SER A 171 1.71 26.48 19.14
CA SER A 171 0.78 25.46 18.64
C SER A 171 1.03 24.07 19.24
N PHE A 172 2.10 23.88 20.01
CA PHE A 172 2.51 22.59 20.56
C PHE A 172 2.27 22.49 22.06
N SER A 173 1.76 21.34 22.49
CA SER A 173 1.60 20.99 23.89
C SER A 173 2.95 20.60 24.52
N ARG A 174 3.21 21.09 25.75
CA ARG A 174 4.35 20.63 26.57
C ARG A 174 3.98 19.46 27.49
N ILE A 175 2.69 19.14 27.57
CA ILE A 175 2.17 18.10 28.47
C ILE A 175 1.91 16.82 27.69
N LYS A 176 1.21 16.93 26.54
CA LYS A 176 0.86 15.79 25.69
C LYS A 176 1.88 15.60 24.56
N ARG A 177 1.98 14.38 24.03
CA ARG A 177 2.69 14.10 22.77
C ARG A 177 1.98 14.82 21.64
N ASN A 178 2.72 15.57 20.86
CA ASN A 178 2.19 16.24 19.67
C ASN A 178 2.30 15.29 18.47
N VAL A 179 1.20 15.05 17.77
CA VAL A 179 1.20 14.29 16.54
C VAL A 179 1.02 15.25 15.38
N VAL A 180 2.07 15.42 14.61
CA VAL A 180 2.16 16.41 13.53
C VAL A 180 1.70 15.82 12.23
N VAL A 181 0.77 16.47 11.55
CA VAL A 181 0.23 16.08 10.24
C VAL A 181 0.37 17.25 9.26
N LEU A 182 1.05 17.03 8.15
CA LEU A 182 1.20 18.03 7.09
C LEU A 182 0.02 17.95 6.11
N ASN A 183 -0.34 19.06 5.49
CA ASN A 183 -1.30 19.06 4.37
C ASN A 183 -0.60 18.88 3.00
N SER A 184 0.65 18.46 2.98
CA SER A 184 1.42 18.13 1.78
C SER A 184 2.23 16.85 2.00
N GLY A 185 2.31 16.02 0.95
CA GLY A 185 3.14 14.80 0.93
C GLY A 185 4.46 14.97 0.17
N THR A 186 4.75 16.15 -0.38
CA THR A 186 5.92 16.37 -1.23
C THR A 186 7.22 16.47 -0.44
N SER A 187 8.35 16.04 -1.05
CA SER A 187 9.67 16.08 -0.43
C SER A 187 10.11 17.50 -0.03
N PRO A 188 9.90 18.56 -0.82
CA PRO A 188 10.23 19.93 -0.39
C PRO A 188 9.47 20.37 0.86
N SER A 189 8.15 20.16 0.91
CA SER A 189 7.34 20.51 2.08
C SER A 189 7.78 19.74 3.32
N LEU A 190 8.05 18.44 3.17
CA LEU A 190 8.54 17.58 4.23
C LEU A 190 9.91 18.08 4.77
N THR A 191 10.82 18.44 3.89
CA THR A 191 12.15 18.93 4.28
C THR A 191 12.07 20.21 5.12
N VAL A 192 11.25 21.17 4.70
CA VAL A 192 11.05 22.43 5.44
C VAL A 192 10.39 22.16 6.80
N ALA A 193 9.35 21.28 6.82
CA ALA A 193 8.69 20.93 8.07
C ALA A 193 9.63 20.22 9.06
N ILE A 194 10.44 19.27 8.59
CA ILE A 194 11.45 18.58 9.41
C ILE A 194 12.42 19.57 10.02
N ALA A 195 12.96 20.49 9.22
CA ALA A 195 13.91 21.51 9.71
C ALA A 195 13.29 22.35 10.85
N LYS A 196 12.04 22.80 10.66
CA LYS A 196 11.32 23.60 11.65
C LYS A 196 10.98 22.82 12.92
N LEU A 197 10.58 21.56 12.79
CA LEU A 197 10.30 20.66 13.93
C LEU A 197 11.57 20.31 14.71
N ASN A 198 12.69 20.09 14.01
CA ASN A 198 13.99 19.87 14.65
C ASN A 198 14.49 21.12 15.39
N SER A 199 14.30 22.31 14.81
CA SER A 199 14.59 23.60 15.50
C SER A 199 13.78 23.73 16.79
N LEU A 200 12.49 23.44 16.73
CA LEU A 200 11.59 23.46 17.88
C LEU A 200 12.04 22.48 18.99
N LYS A 201 12.36 21.23 18.63
CA LYS A 201 12.88 20.25 19.61
C LYS A 201 14.22 20.62 20.22
N ASN A 202 15.06 21.34 19.49
CA ASN A 202 16.35 21.84 20.01
C ASN A 202 16.13 22.99 21.01
N SER A 203 15.19 23.90 20.72
CA SER A 203 14.90 25.05 21.57
C SER A 203 14.06 24.69 22.80
N ASP A 204 13.20 23.68 22.71
CA ASP A 204 12.37 23.19 23.81
C ASP A 204 12.30 21.64 23.82
N PRO A 205 13.26 20.95 24.47
CA PRO A 205 13.29 19.48 24.55
C PRO A 205 12.10 18.84 25.29
N SER A 206 11.29 19.64 26.00
CA SER A 206 10.08 19.13 26.67
C SER A 206 8.97 18.81 25.68
N ILE A 207 9.01 19.38 24.48
CA ILE A 207 8.03 19.14 23.42
C ILE A 207 8.29 17.77 22.78
N LYS A 208 7.39 16.83 23.05
CA LYS A 208 7.43 15.49 22.44
C LYS A 208 6.67 15.50 21.13
N ILE A 209 7.33 15.05 20.04
CA ILE A 209 6.77 15.06 18.69
C ILE A 209 6.76 13.63 18.15
N SER A 210 5.65 13.24 17.52
CA SER A 210 5.56 12.17 16.53
C SER A 210 5.11 12.79 15.22
N LEU A 211 5.80 12.50 14.12
CA LEU A 211 5.43 12.93 12.78
C LEU A 211 4.54 11.86 12.14
N PHE A 212 3.38 12.23 11.62
CA PHE A 212 2.48 11.32 10.93
C PHE A 212 2.45 11.65 9.44
N GLY A 213 2.93 10.71 8.63
CA GLY A 213 3.18 10.93 7.22
C GLY A 213 2.21 10.27 6.26
N TYR A 214 2.70 10.07 5.06
CA TYR A 214 1.98 9.50 3.92
C TYR A 214 2.81 8.38 3.28
N THR A 215 2.15 7.42 2.63
CA THR A 215 2.79 6.26 2.00
C THR A 215 3.94 6.66 1.06
N GLU A 216 3.80 7.76 0.31
CA GLU A 216 4.84 8.26 -0.58
C GLU A 216 6.14 8.67 0.13
N TRP A 217 6.11 8.93 1.45
CA TRP A 217 7.31 9.25 2.21
C TRP A 217 8.28 8.07 2.33
N LEU A 218 7.81 6.86 2.09
CA LEU A 218 8.67 5.68 2.03
C LEU A 218 9.73 5.80 0.92
N MET A 219 9.43 6.55 -0.16
CA MET A 219 10.40 6.86 -1.22
C MET A 219 11.54 7.78 -0.75
N PHE A 220 11.34 8.48 0.35
CA PHE A 220 12.31 9.43 0.92
C PHE A 220 12.96 8.89 2.20
N ALA A 221 12.58 7.66 2.62
CA ALA A 221 12.96 7.13 3.93
C ALA A 221 14.47 6.96 4.08
N ASP A 222 15.17 6.55 3.03
CA ASP A 222 16.64 6.37 3.08
C ASP A 222 17.35 7.73 3.31
N ASP A 223 16.92 8.77 2.59
CA ASP A 223 17.51 10.11 2.70
C ASP A 223 17.10 10.85 3.99
N LYS A 224 16.01 10.45 4.62
CA LYS A 224 15.42 11.09 5.79
C LYS A 224 15.44 10.22 7.05
N LEU A 225 16.19 9.14 7.04
CA LEU A 225 16.10 8.08 8.06
C LEU A 225 16.33 8.61 9.48
N GLU A 226 17.41 9.38 9.68
CA GLU A 226 17.75 9.98 10.97
C GLU A 226 16.66 10.95 11.46
N ASP A 227 16.11 11.75 10.55
CA ASP A 227 15.02 12.67 10.87
C ASP A 227 13.74 11.92 11.23
N PHE A 228 13.43 10.82 10.51
CA PHE A 228 12.27 10.00 10.82
C PHE A 228 12.39 9.34 12.19
N PHE A 229 13.55 8.82 12.55
CA PHE A 229 13.79 8.33 13.91
C PHE A 229 13.68 9.44 14.94
N ARG A 230 14.31 10.58 14.71
CA ARG A 230 14.31 11.70 15.62
C ARG A 230 12.91 12.27 15.89
N LEU A 231 12.04 12.25 14.88
CA LEU A 231 10.67 12.75 14.95
C LEU A 231 9.64 11.64 15.24
N ASP A 232 10.10 10.42 15.58
CA ASP A 232 9.22 9.30 15.96
C ASP A 232 8.10 9.11 14.92
N THR A 233 8.50 8.87 13.65
CA THR A 233 7.65 9.01 12.48
C THR A 233 6.80 7.78 12.22
N TYR A 234 5.52 8.00 11.90
CA TYR A 234 4.56 6.97 11.50
C TYR A 234 4.12 7.18 10.07
N VAL A 235 4.21 6.14 9.26
CA VAL A 235 3.80 6.17 7.84
C VAL A 235 2.74 5.11 7.60
N PRO A 236 1.50 5.50 7.20
CA PRO A 236 0.47 4.53 6.84
C PRO A 236 0.81 3.85 5.53
N SER A 237 0.64 2.53 5.47
CA SER A 237 0.92 1.76 4.27
C SER A 237 0.15 0.45 4.22
N ASN A 238 -0.10 -0.05 3.02
CA ASN A 238 -0.57 -1.39 2.73
C ASN A 238 0.55 -2.32 2.20
N PHE A 239 1.79 -1.86 2.22
CA PHE A 239 2.98 -2.67 1.92
C PHE A 239 4.14 -2.28 2.83
N TYR A 240 5.07 -3.21 3.02
CA TYR A 240 6.32 -3.00 3.75
C TYR A 240 7.44 -3.80 3.08
N PHE A 241 8.50 -3.11 2.70
CA PHE A 241 9.67 -3.72 2.10
C PHE A 241 10.84 -3.73 3.09
N ASN A 242 11.40 -4.91 3.33
CA ASN A 242 12.61 -5.07 4.15
C ASN A 242 13.79 -5.49 3.27
N ALA A 243 14.62 -4.52 2.90
CA ALA A 243 15.78 -4.73 2.03
C ALA A 243 16.88 -5.61 2.64
N ILE A 244 16.89 -5.79 3.95
CA ILE A 244 17.90 -6.62 4.64
C ILE A 244 17.42 -8.06 4.87
N ASP A 245 16.15 -8.35 4.63
CA ASP A 245 15.62 -9.70 4.75
C ASP A 245 16.29 -10.67 3.76
N SER A 246 16.66 -11.86 4.23
CA SER A 246 17.40 -12.84 3.43
C SER A 246 16.59 -13.38 2.25
N LYS A 247 15.28 -13.58 2.41
CA LYS A 247 14.40 -14.04 1.33
C LYS A 247 14.24 -12.97 0.26
N THR A 248 14.06 -11.72 0.67
CA THR A 248 13.98 -10.58 -0.23
C THR A 248 15.25 -10.47 -1.08
N ARG A 249 16.43 -10.53 -0.45
CA ARG A 249 17.72 -10.52 -1.17
C ARG A 249 17.88 -11.69 -2.13
N SER A 250 17.48 -12.89 -1.70
CA SER A 250 17.53 -14.09 -2.55
C SER A 250 16.64 -13.94 -3.77
N LEU A 251 15.44 -13.38 -3.62
CA LEU A 251 14.53 -13.11 -4.72
C LEU A 251 15.09 -12.06 -5.69
N GLU A 252 15.67 -10.97 -5.20
CA GLU A 252 16.31 -9.95 -6.02
C GLU A 252 17.49 -10.52 -6.83
N GLN A 253 18.32 -11.35 -6.21
CA GLN A 253 19.41 -12.04 -6.89
C GLN A 253 18.90 -13.02 -7.96
N SER A 254 17.84 -13.77 -7.68
CA SER A 254 17.21 -14.68 -8.62
C SER A 254 16.63 -13.90 -9.79
N TYR A 255 15.94 -12.80 -9.53
CA TYR A 255 15.41 -11.92 -10.58
C TYR A 255 16.52 -11.40 -11.50
N ALA A 256 17.60 -10.86 -10.94
CA ALA A 256 18.71 -10.34 -11.73
C ALA A 256 19.39 -11.43 -12.56
N ARG A 257 19.49 -12.66 -12.04
CA ARG A 257 20.06 -13.79 -12.75
C ARG A 257 19.18 -14.27 -13.93
N TRP A 258 17.85 -14.33 -13.72
CA TRP A 258 16.93 -14.84 -14.74
C TRP A 258 16.68 -13.83 -15.86
N PHE A 259 16.62 -12.55 -15.55
CA PHE A 259 16.24 -11.50 -16.49
C PHE A 259 17.39 -10.60 -16.93
N ASN A 260 18.60 -10.85 -16.42
CA ASN A 260 19.82 -10.10 -16.70
C ASN A 260 19.71 -8.59 -16.44
N GLU A 261 18.85 -8.22 -15.50
CA GLU A 261 18.67 -6.83 -15.03
C GLU A 261 18.14 -6.84 -13.59
N PRO A 262 18.47 -5.82 -12.77
CA PRO A 262 17.93 -5.70 -11.42
C PRO A 262 16.45 -5.29 -11.44
N MET A 263 15.74 -5.53 -10.34
CA MET A 263 14.41 -4.93 -10.12
C MET A 263 14.52 -3.40 -10.11
N GLN A 264 13.48 -2.73 -10.61
CA GLN A 264 13.42 -1.27 -10.62
C GLN A 264 13.39 -0.73 -9.18
N TYR A 265 14.05 0.40 -8.98
CA TYR A 265 13.91 1.14 -7.73
C TYR A 265 12.54 1.83 -7.69
N ALA A 266 11.60 1.19 -7.05
CA ALA A 266 10.22 1.66 -6.88
C ALA A 266 9.66 1.13 -5.56
N LEU A 267 8.67 1.80 -4.99
CA LEU A 267 7.91 1.32 -3.85
C LEU A 267 6.39 1.41 -4.15
N PRO A 268 5.66 0.31 -4.06
CA PRO A 268 6.15 -1.06 -3.84
C PRO A 268 7.01 -1.56 -5.01
N ARG A 269 7.87 -2.56 -4.76
CA ARG A 269 8.60 -3.27 -5.81
C ARG A 269 7.66 -4.21 -6.55
N PHE A 270 7.45 -3.98 -7.84
CA PHE A 270 6.46 -4.72 -8.63
C PHE A 270 6.83 -6.20 -8.80
N GLY A 271 8.12 -6.52 -8.92
CA GLY A 271 8.59 -7.91 -8.97
C GLY A 271 8.27 -8.68 -7.68
N ILE A 272 8.46 -8.07 -6.52
CA ILE A 272 8.10 -8.68 -5.24
C ILE A 272 6.58 -8.82 -5.11
N THR A 273 5.82 -7.82 -5.57
CA THR A 273 4.35 -7.90 -5.59
C THR A 273 3.87 -9.09 -6.41
N GLY A 274 4.42 -9.28 -7.61
CA GLY A 274 4.07 -10.43 -8.46
C GLY A 274 4.41 -11.77 -7.81
N TYR A 275 5.58 -11.86 -7.21
CA TYR A 275 6.00 -13.05 -6.47
C TYR A 275 5.07 -13.35 -5.27
N ASP A 276 4.77 -12.35 -4.44
CA ASP A 276 3.85 -12.49 -3.31
C ASP A 276 2.47 -12.97 -3.77
N HIS A 277 1.96 -12.42 -4.87
CA HIS A 277 0.67 -12.81 -5.41
C HIS A 277 0.67 -14.26 -5.93
N ALA A 278 1.71 -14.68 -6.67
CA ALA A 278 1.82 -16.07 -7.10
C ALA A 278 1.83 -17.01 -5.90
N GLN A 279 2.69 -16.78 -4.94
CA GLN A 279 2.81 -17.62 -3.75
C GLN A 279 1.49 -17.69 -2.96
N PHE A 280 0.88 -16.55 -2.67
CA PHE A 280 -0.33 -16.51 -1.85
C PHE A 280 -1.54 -17.16 -2.52
N PHE A 281 -1.83 -16.75 -3.76
CA PHE A 281 -3.05 -17.19 -4.44
C PHE A 281 -2.96 -18.62 -4.95
N LEU A 282 -1.82 -19.02 -5.55
CA LEU A 282 -1.68 -20.36 -6.09
C LEU A 282 -1.59 -21.40 -4.97
N HIS A 283 -0.82 -21.11 -3.91
CA HIS A 283 -0.74 -22.00 -2.74
C HIS A 283 -2.10 -22.14 -2.05
N GLY A 284 -2.81 -21.01 -1.88
CA GLY A 284 -4.14 -21.03 -1.29
C GLY A 284 -5.16 -21.79 -2.14
N TYR A 285 -5.10 -21.61 -3.45
CA TYR A 285 -5.98 -22.32 -4.37
C TYR A 285 -5.67 -23.83 -4.43
N ASP A 286 -4.42 -24.23 -4.49
CA ASP A 286 -4.00 -25.62 -4.46
C ASP A 286 -4.55 -26.34 -3.23
N LYS A 287 -4.47 -25.71 -2.06
CA LYS A 287 -4.93 -26.26 -0.79
C LYS A 287 -6.45 -26.27 -0.62
N HIS A 288 -7.15 -25.25 -1.10
CA HIS A 288 -8.57 -25.03 -0.81
C HIS A 288 -9.46 -25.05 -2.06
N GLY A 289 -8.90 -25.07 -3.25
CA GLY A 289 -9.63 -25.05 -4.53
C GLY A 289 -10.58 -23.85 -4.62
N LYS A 290 -11.78 -24.11 -5.13
CA LYS A 290 -12.84 -23.10 -5.26
C LYS A 290 -13.30 -22.49 -3.93
N LYS A 291 -13.02 -23.13 -2.79
CA LYS A 291 -13.34 -22.62 -1.44
C LYS A 291 -12.32 -21.60 -0.92
N PHE A 292 -11.23 -21.38 -1.64
CA PHE A 292 -10.25 -20.36 -1.26
C PHE A 292 -10.88 -18.97 -1.25
N ARG A 293 -10.74 -18.26 -0.13
CA ARG A 293 -11.25 -16.89 0.10
C ARG A 293 -10.14 -15.94 0.53
N GLY A 294 -8.91 -16.41 0.72
CA GLY A 294 -7.80 -15.58 1.20
C GLY A 294 -7.97 -15.03 2.62
N THR A 295 -8.91 -15.58 3.38
CA THR A 295 -9.14 -15.17 4.77
C THR A 295 -8.05 -15.69 5.70
N LYS A 296 -7.96 -15.10 6.90
CA LYS A 296 -6.96 -15.49 7.90
C LYS A 296 -6.93 -17.01 8.12
N GLY A 297 -5.77 -17.61 8.01
CA GLY A 297 -5.54 -19.04 8.20
C GLY A 297 -5.73 -19.92 6.96
N GLN A 298 -6.22 -19.38 5.85
CA GLN A 298 -6.30 -20.13 4.59
C GLN A 298 -5.00 -20.17 3.81
N SER A 299 -4.05 -19.28 4.08
CA SER A 299 -2.70 -19.33 3.54
C SER A 299 -1.70 -19.32 4.68
N THR A 300 -0.66 -20.15 4.57
CA THR A 300 0.49 -20.15 5.47
C THR A 300 1.66 -19.34 4.91
N TYR A 301 1.54 -18.86 3.69
CA TYR A 301 2.53 -18.01 3.07
C TYR A 301 2.60 -16.65 3.77
N VAL A 302 3.80 -16.22 4.11
CA VAL A 302 4.07 -14.90 4.66
C VAL A 302 4.63 -14.03 3.54
N PRO A 303 3.87 -13.05 3.05
CA PRO A 303 4.32 -12.16 2.00
C PRO A 303 5.59 -11.39 2.37
N LEU A 304 6.45 -11.15 1.38
CA LEU A 304 7.70 -10.39 1.56
C LEU A 304 7.44 -8.89 1.66
N GLN A 305 6.43 -8.41 0.93
CA GLN A 305 6.14 -6.98 0.82
C GLN A 305 4.67 -6.63 1.02
N ASN A 306 3.76 -7.45 0.46
CA ASN A 306 2.34 -7.13 0.41
C ASN A 306 1.54 -8.07 1.31
N PRO A 307 1.34 -7.73 2.59
CA PRO A 307 0.49 -8.53 3.45
C PRO A 307 -0.90 -8.66 2.87
N LEU A 308 -1.42 -9.89 2.87
CA LEU A 308 -2.70 -10.23 2.24
C LEU A 308 -3.61 -10.90 3.26
N GLN A 309 -4.71 -10.24 3.57
CA GLN A 309 -5.79 -10.78 4.41
C GLN A 309 -7.11 -10.25 3.91
N PHE A 310 -7.89 -11.12 3.30
CA PHE A 310 -9.13 -10.74 2.65
C PHE A 310 -10.32 -10.87 3.59
N LYS A 311 -11.26 -9.92 3.44
CA LYS A 311 -12.59 -9.99 4.01
C LYS A 311 -13.64 -9.84 2.92
N GLN A 312 -14.79 -10.45 3.14
CA GLN A 312 -15.89 -10.38 2.19
C GLN A 312 -16.53 -8.99 2.21
N VAL A 313 -16.74 -8.43 1.02
CA VAL A 313 -17.46 -7.17 0.83
C VAL A 313 -18.93 -7.49 0.54
N SER A 314 -19.81 -7.01 1.40
CA SER A 314 -21.24 -7.35 1.32
C SER A 314 -21.45 -8.86 1.30
N THR A 315 -22.06 -9.39 0.25
CA THR A 315 -22.26 -10.83 0.02
C THR A 315 -21.50 -11.33 -1.21
N ALA A 316 -20.54 -10.57 -1.70
CA ALA A 316 -19.91 -10.78 -2.99
C ALA A 316 -18.38 -11.06 -2.88
N GLY A 317 -17.56 -10.16 -3.41
CA GLY A 317 -16.13 -10.37 -3.56
C GLY A 317 -15.33 -10.19 -2.27
N MET A 318 -14.03 -10.36 -2.42
CA MET A 318 -13.07 -10.31 -1.33
C MET A 318 -12.18 -9.08 -1.49
N GLN A 319 -12.08 -8.26 -0.45
CA GLN A 319 -11.20 -7.10 -0.38
C GLN A 319 -10.06 -7.40 0.58
N ASN A 320 -8.82 -7.15 0.15
CA ASN A 320 -7.70 -7.12 1.09
C ASN A 320 -7.85 -5.89 1.99
N GLU A 321 -7.91 -6.12 3.30
CA GLU A 321 -8.02 -5.06 4.30
C GLU A 321 -6.79 -4.97 5.18
N PHE A 322 -5.68 -5.54 4.73
CA PHE A 322 -4.45 -5.42 5.50
C PHE A 322 -3.93 -3.98 5.43
N PHE A 323 -3.78 -3.39 6.61
CA PHE A 323 -3.28 -2.05 6.80
C PHE A 323 -2.32 -2.03 7.98
N HIS A 324 -1.25 -1.26 7.88
CA HIS A 324 -0.30 -1.07 8.97
C HIS A 324 0.26 0.35 9.02
N LEU A 325 0.78 0.73 10.16
CA LEU A 325 1.66 1.88 10.31
C LEU A 325 3.09 1.39 10.38
N ILE A 326 3.94 1.91 9.51
CA ILE A 326 5.39 1.75 9.62
C ILE A 326 5.87 2.81 10.59
N HIS A 327 6.51 2.39 11.67
CA HIS A 327 6.96 3.26 12.74
C HIS A 327 8.49 3.30 12.78
N TYR A 328 9.03 4.47 12.52
CA TYR A 328 10.42 4.82 12.72
C TYR A 328 10.57 5.34 14.14
N SER A 329 10.89 4.45 15.08
CA SER A 329 10.89 4.79 16.50
C SER A 329 12.09 5.65 16.89
N SER A 330 11.92 6.50 17.88
CA SER A 330 13.01 7.32 18.43
C SER A 330 14.17 6.50 19.04
N GLN A 331 14.03 5.19 19.12
CA GLN A 331 15.07 4.25 19.55
C GLN A 331 15.91 3.71 18.37
N GLY A 332 15.63 4.16 17.15
CA GLY A 332 16.32 3.73 15.93
C GLY A 332 15.82 2.39 15.35
N ASN A 333 14.61 1.97 15.70
CA ASN A 333 14.00 0.76 15.17
C ASN A 333 12.92 1.09 14.14
N ILE A 334 12.77 0.22 13.13
CA ILE A 334 11.65 0.27 12.18
C ILE A 334 10.71 -0.89 12.52
N GLU A 335 9.46 -0.55 12.81
CA GLU A 335 8.44 -1.50 13.24
C GLU A 335 7.24 -1.48 12.30
N SER A 336 6.62 -2.64 12.07
CA SER A 336 5.34 -2.75 11.35
C SER A 336 4.23 -3.01 12.36
N ILE A 337 3.30 -2.06 12.50
CA ILE A 337 2.18 -2.13 13.45
C ILE A 337 0.90 -2.39 12.66
N ALA A 338 0.40 -3.63 12.71
CA ALA A 338 -0.84 -4.03 12.02
C ALA A 338 -2.10 -3.46 12.71
N TYR A 339 -3.14 -3.14 11.92
CA TYR A 339 -4.45 -2.63 12.35
C TYR A 339 -5.60 -3.44 11.80
#